data_807bbbc60da2e676faee41888a36a550
#
_entry.id   807bbbc60da2e676faee41888a36a550
#
_cell.length_a   1.000
_cell.length_b   1.000
_cell.length_c   1.000
_cell.angle_alpha   90.00
_cell.angle_beta   90.00
_cell.angle_gamma   90.00
#
_symmetry.space_group_name_H-M   'P 1'
#
loop_
_entity.id
_entity.type
_entity.pdbx_description
1 polymer ?
#
loop_
_entity_poly.entity_id
_entity_poly.type
_entity_poly.pdbx_seq_one_letter_code
_entity_poly.pdbx_strand_id
1 'polypeptide(L)'
;MGAENVPADMEVNYRKWKSWIGSLSGSDDSVAGRLRKAAGELKTNADIQTEDKWGVEAGPVAFQERYKSYLDQEVTALNAMANNVDAFADALQKAVNALEAGDEEAGATLEEDLKNIPSSYVSAEMKAIWEADATGAPQIPPMLYY
;
A
#
# COMPACT_ATOMS: atom_id res chain seq x y z
N MET A 1 -13.01 -27.90 -23.39
CA MET A 1 -11.79 -27.32 -23.90
C MET A 1 -10.99 -26.70 -22.79
N GLY A 2 -11.08 -25.60 -22.32
CA GLY A 2 -10.46 -25.01 -21.13
C GLY A 2 -9.14 -25.64 -20.67
N ALA A 3 -9.10 -26.06 -19.43
CA ALA A 3 -7.92 -26.57 -18.75
C ALA A 3 -7.33 -27.86 -19.35
N GLU A 4 -8.10 -28.62 -20.10
CA GLU A 4 -7.63 -29.88 -20.70
C GLU A 4 -6.53 -29.69 -21.73
N ASN A 5 -6.47 -28.54 -22.36
CA ASN A 5 -5.50 -28.21 -23.40
C ASN A 5 -4.39 -27.25 -22.96
N VAL A 6 -4.26 -27.00 -21.65
CA VAL A 6 -3.22 -26.13 -21.12
C VAL A 6 -1.87 -26.87 -21.18
N PRO A 7 -0.85 -26.33 -21.85
CA PRO A 7 0.48 -26.91 -21.84
C PRO A 7 1.05 -27.02 -20.43
N ALA A 8 1.86 -28.06 -20.17
CA ALA A 8 2.45 -28.30 -18.85
C ALA A 8 3.29 -27.11 -18.35
N ASP A 9 3.96 -26.43 -19.23
CA ASP A 9 4.73 -25.21 -18.89
C ASP A 9 3.83 -24.06 -18.46
N MET A 10 2.64 -23.92 -19.03
CA MET A 10 1.67 -22.91 -18.61
C MET A 10 1.10 -23.26 -17.21
N GLU A 11 0.86 -24.52 -16.90
CA GLU A 11 0.43 -24.92 -15.55
C GLU A 11 1.47 -24.56 -14.49
N VAL A 12 2.75 -24.77 -14.78
CA VAL A 12 3.86 -24.38 -13.90
C VAL A 12 3.87 -22.87 -13.72
N ASN A 13 3.62 -22.11 -14.79
CA ASN A 13 3.55 -20.65 -14.74
C ASN A 13 2.37 -20.18 -13.88
N TYR A 14 1.19 -20.81 -14.00
CA TYR A 14 0.03 -20.47 -13.15
C TYR A 14 0.32 -20.72 -11.67
N ARG A 15 1.01 -21.80 -11.32
CA ARG A 15 1.43 -22.04 -9.94
C ARG A 15 2.38 -20.97 -9.42
N LYS A 16 3.34 -20.58 -10.24
CA LYS A 16 4.27 -19.49 -9.91
C LYS A 16 3.53 -18.18 -9.70
N TRP A 17 2.58 -17.87 -10.57
CA TRP A 17 1.77 -16.67 -10.46
C TRP A 17 0.93 -16.68 -9.18
N LYS A 18 0.28 -17.80 -8.88
CA LYS A 18 -0.49 -17.95 -7.64
C LYS A 18 0.38 -17.81 -6.40
N SER A 19 1.56 -18.41 -6.42
CA SER A 19 2.53 -18.27 -5.33
C SER A 19 2.97 -16.82 -5.15
N TRP A 20 3.25 -16.14 -6.24
CA TRP A 20 3.63 -14.73 -6.21
C TRP A 20 2.48 -13.84 -5.69
N ILE A 21 1.26 -14.09 -6.14
CA ILE A 21 0.06 -13.40 -5.63
C ILE A 21 -0.07 -13.61 -4.12
N GLY A 22 0.14 -14.83 -3.64
CA GLY A 22 0.14 -15.13 -2.22
C GLY A 22 1.20 -14.39 -1.42
N SER A 23 2.34 -14.07 -2.05
CA SER A 23 3.37 -13.25 -1.41
C SER A 23 3.00 -11.77 -1.34
N LEU A 24 2.08 -11.32 -2.18
CA LEU A 24 1.57 -9.93 -2.15
C LEU A 24 0.49 -9.73 -1.09
N SER A 25 -0.40 -10.70 -0.92
CA SER A 25 -1.59 -10.55 -0.10
C SER A 25 -2.02 -11.88 0.50
N GLY A 26 -2.71 -11.84 1.62
CA GLY A 26 -3.37 -13.00 2.22
C GLY A 26 -2.70 -13.55 3.48
N SER A 27 -1.55 -13.02 3.89
CA SER A 27 -0.89 -13.42 5.14
C SER A 27 -0.19 -12.23 5.79
N ASP A 28 0.22 -12.41 7.05
CA ASP A 28 0.96 -11.38 7.78
C ASP A 28 2.35 -11.15 7.18
N ASP A 29 2.93 -12.14 6.54
CA ASP A 29 4.24 -12.05 5.89
C ASP A 29 4.16 -11.53 4.45
N SER A 30 2.95 -11.40 3.90
CA SER A 30 2.75 -10.81 2.58
C SER A 30 3.11 -9.31 2.57
N VAL A 31 3.27 -8.75 1.38
CA VAL A 31 3.55 -7.31 1.25
C VAL A 31 2.46 -6.48 1.94
N ALA A 32 1.19 -6.77 1.69
CA ALA A 32 0.08 -6.08 2.34
C ALA A 32 0.10 -6.27 3.86
N GLY A 33 0.37 -7.48 4.33
CA GLY A 33 0.48 -7.78 5.76
C GLY A 33 1.60 -6.99 6.45
N ARG A 34 2.76 -6.92 5.80
CA ARG A 34 3.90 -6.15 6.33
C ARG A 34 3.64 -4.65 6.34
N LEU A 35 2.95 -4.13 5.34
CA LEU A 35 2.53 -2.72 5.32
C LEU A 35 1.58 -2.41 6.48
N ARG A 36 0.61 -3.28 6.74
CA ARG A 36 -0.31 -3.11 7.88
C ARG A 36 0.40 -3.22 9.21
N LYS A 37 1.36 -4.10 9.33
CA LYS A 37 2.17 -4.22 10.53
C LYS A 37 2.96 -2.94 10.79
N ALA A 38 3.63 -2.41 9.77
CA ALA A 38 4.35 -1.15 9.86
C ALA A 38 3.41 0.01 10.25
N ALA A 39 2.21 0.06 9.67
CA ALA A 39 1.19 1.05 10.04
C ALA A 39 0.79 0.93 11.52
N GLY A 40 0.62 -0.29 12.02
CA GLY A 40 0.33 -0.55 13.43
C GLY A 40 1.44 -0.09 14.37
N GLU A 41 2.69 -0.33 14.01
CA GLU A 41 3.85 0.13 14.76
C GLU A 41 3.93 1.66 14.80
N LEU A 42 3.69 2.32 13.68
CA LEU A 42 3.64 3.78 13.62
C LEU A 42 2.46 4.34 14.41
N LYS A 43 1.31 3.69 14.37
CA LYS A 43 0.15 4.09 15.17
C LYS A 43 0.45 4.04 16.66
N THR A 44 1.08 2.96 17.11
CA THR A 44 1.52 2.82 18.50
C THR A 44 2.47 3.96 18.88
N ASN A 45 3.42 4.27 17.99
CA ASN A 45 4.34 5.38 18.20
C ASN A 45 3.63 6.73 18.23
N ALA A 46 2.63 6.94 17.37
CA ALA A 46 1.83 8.17 17.38
C ALA A 46 1.06 8.34 18.71
N ASP A 47 0.50 7.25 19.22
CA ASP A 47 -0.33 7.29 20.44
C ASP A 47 0.47 7.60 21.71
N ILE A 48 1.78 7.35 21.71
CA ILE A 48 2.65 7.70 22.84
C ILE A 48 3.21 9.12 22.79
N GLN A 49 2.88 9.90 21.77
CA GLN A 49 3.28 11.31 21.68
C GLN A 49 2.34 12.16 22.53
N THR A 50 2.62 12.26 23.82
CA THR A 50 1.75 12.88 24.84
C THR A 50 2.49 13.97 25.61
N GLU A 51 1.76 14.76 26.40
CA GLU A 51 2.33 15.79 27.29
C GLU A 51 3.37 15.21 28.24
N ASP A 52 3.14 14.00 28.75
CA ASP A 52 4.08 13.33 29.65
C ASP A 52 5.47 13.18 29.03
N LYS A 53 5.49 12.99 27.72
CA LYS A 53 6.75 12.84 26.98
C LYS A 53 7.35 14.20 26.58
N TRP A 54 6.52 15.13 26.15
CA TRP A 54 6.97 16.38 25.51
C TRP A 54 6.93 17.60 26.43
N GLY A 55 6.13 17.55 27.51
CA GLY A 55 5.91 18.69 28.41
C GLY A 55 4.77 19.59 27.92
N VAL A 56 4.58 20.68 28.67
CA VAL A 56 3.43 21.57 28.45
C VAL A 56 3.83 22.94 27.86
N GLU A 57 5.09 23.15 27.57
CA GLU A 57 5.58 24.41 27.00
C GLU A 57 5.15 24.55 25.53
N ALA A 58 4.92 25.78 25.09
CA ALA A 58 4.32 26.06 23.78
C ALA A 58 5.14 25.50 22.59
N GLY A 59 6.47 25.59 22.66
CA GLY A 59 7.33 25.07 21.60
C GLY A 59 7.23 23.56 21.44
N PRO A 60 7.51 22.77 22.51
CA PRO A 60 7.36 21.32 22.48
C PRO A 60 5.96 20.84 22.13
N VAL A 61 4.91 21.49 22.62
CA VAL A 61 3.51 21.15 22.30
C VAL A 61 3.26 21.29 20.81
N ALA A 62 3.66 22.39 20.20
CA ALA A 62 3.48 22.64 18.77
C ALA A 62 4.23 21.59 17.93
N PHE A 63 5.44 21.21 18.32
CA PHE A 63 6.22 20.18 17.65
C PHE A 63 5.56 18.80 17.80
N GLN A 64 5.12 18.46 18.99
CA GLN A 64 4.42 17.20 19.28
C GLN A 64 3.20 17.02 18.37
N GLU A 65 2.37 18.04 18.27
CA GLU A 65 1.15 17.99 17.45
C GLU A 65 1.48 17.75 15.99
N ARG A 66 2.50 18.40 15.45
CA ARG A 66 2.95 18.21 14.07
C ARG A 66 3.52 16.82 13.86
N TYR A 67 4.34 16.35 14.78
CA TYR A 67 4.95 15.03 14.71
C TYR A 67 3.91 13.93 14.75
N LYS A 68 2.95 14.03 15.69
CA LYS A 68 1.84 13.09 15.78
C LYS A 68 0.98 13.10 14.52
N SER A 69 0.65 14.27 14.01
CA SER A 69 -0.12 14.41 12.76
C SER A 69 0.61 13.76 11.59
N TYR A 70 1.91 13.95 11.48
CA TYR A 70 2.72 13.32 10.46
C TYR A 70 2.68 11.80 10.56
N LEU A 71 2.86 11.25 11.76
CA LEU A 71 2.77 9.81 11.99
C LEU A 71 1.39 9.25 11.61
N ASP A 72 0.32 9.94 11.97
CA ASP A 72 -1.05 9.54 11.62
C ASP A 72 -1.27 9.54 10.10
N GLN A 73 -0.70 10.49 9.38
CA GLN A 73 -0.75 10.52 7.92
C GLN A 73 0.00 9.34 7.31
N GLU A 74 1.17 8.99 7.84
CA GLU A 74 1.93 7.83 7.39
C GLU A 74 1.18 6.52 7.64
N VAL A 75 0.50 6.40 8.79
CA VAL A 75 -0.37 5.25 9.08
C VAL A 75 -1.45 5.12 8.01
N THR A 76 -2.13 6.22 7.70
CA THR A 76 -3.17 6.24 6.67
C THR A 76 -2.61 5.84 5.30
N ALA A 77 -1.44 6.37 4.92
CA ALA A 77 -0.79 6.06 3.66
C ALA A 77 -0.42 4.58 3.56
N LEU A 78 0.18 4.02 4.60
CA LEU A 78 0.59 2.61 4.62
C LEU A 78 -0.62 1.67 4.53
N ASN A 79 -1.70 1.97 5.23
CA ASN A 79 -2.93 1.18 5.15
C ASN A 79 -3.57 1.29 3.76
N ALA A 80 -3.55 2.46 3.14
CA ALA A 80 -4.04 2.64 1.78
C ALA A 80 -3.20 1.85 0.77
N MET A 81 -1.87 1.86 0.92
CA MET A 81 -0.98 1.03 0.11
C MET A 81 -1.30 -0.45 0.26
N ALA A 82 -1.50 -0.93 1.49
CA ALA A 82 -1.87 -2.31 1.75
C ALA A 82 -3.18 -2.68 1.07
N ASN A 83 -4.18 -1.82 1.16
CA ASN A 83 -5.47 -2.04 0.50
C ASN A 83 -5.32 -2.10 -1.04
N ASN A 84 -4.47 -1.25 -1.61
CA ASN A 84 -4.19 -1.27 -3.04
C ASN A 84 -3.45 -2.53 -3.48
N VAL A 85 -2.51 -3.01 -2.66
CA VAL A 85 -1.83 -4.29 -2.91
C VAL A 85 -2.82 -5.45 -2.87
N ASP A 86 -3.74 -5.47 -1.89
CA ASP A 86 -4.79 -6.47 -1.82
C ASP A 86 -5.69 -6.45 -3.06
N ALA A 87 -6.11 -5.28 -3.50
CA ALA A 87 -6.95 -5.13 -4.69
C ALA A 87 -6.21 -5.60 -5.95
N PHE A 88 -4.93 -5.27 -6.07
CA PHE A 88 -4.08 -5.71 -7.17
C PHE A 88 -3.93 -7.24 -7.18
N ALA A 89 -3.64 -7.83 -6.03
CA ALA A 89 -3.52 -9.28 -5.88
C ALA A 89 -4.84 -10.00 -6.21
N ASP A 90 -5.97 -9.45 -5.77
CA ASP A 90 -7.29 -9.99 -6.08
C ASP A 90 -7.59 -9.96 -7.59
N ALA A 91 -7.28 -8.84 -8.25
CA ALA A 91 -7.44 -8.70 -9.69
C ALA A 91 -6.57 -9.72 -10.46
N LEU A 92 -5.32 -9.89 -10.04
CA LEU A 92 -4.43 -10.90 -10.63
C LEU A 92 -4.93 -12.32 -10.40
N GLN A 93 -5.45 -12.62 -9.22
CA GLN A 93 -5.99 -13.95 -8.91
C GLN A 93 -7.18 -14.28 -9.80
N LYS A 94 -8.08 -13.33 -9.98
CA LYS A 94 -9.22 -13.48 -10.88
C LYS A 94 -8.77 -13.71 -12.33
N ALA A 95 -7.76 -12.96 -12.78
CA ALA A 95 -7.22 -13.11 -14.13
C ALA A 95 -6.58 -14.49 -14.33
N VAL A 96 -5.78 -14.96 -13.38
CA VAL A 96 -5.14 -16.29 -13.45
C VAL A 96 -6.20 -17.38 -13.48
N ASN A 97 -7.20 -17.30 -12.61
CA ASN A 97 -8.30 -18.27 -12.59
C ASN A 97 -9.07 -18.29 -13.92
N ALA A 98 -9.33 -17.11 -14.48
CA ALA A 98 -10.03 -17.00 -15.77
C ALA A 98 -9.19 -17.56 -16.92
N LEU A 99 -7.89 -17.30 -16.95
CA LEU A 99 -6.97 -17.86 -17.93
C LEU A 99 -6.89 -19.39 -17.85
N GLU A 100 -6.84 -19.94 -16.64
CA GLU A 100 -6.88 -21.40 -16.44
C GLU A 100 -8.19 -22.00 -16.98
N ALA A 101 -9.28 -21.27 -16.83
CA ALA A 101 -10.59 -21.69 -17.35
C ALA A 101 -10.74 -21.47 -18.86
N GLY A 102 -9.75 -20.89 -19.53
CA GLY A 102 -9.78 -20.62 -20.97
C GLY A 102 -10.58 -19.38 -21.36
N ASP A 103 -10.79 -18.44 -20.44
CA ASP A 103 -11.50 -17.18 -20.73
C ASP A 103 -10.63 -16.26 -21.57
N GLU A 104 -11.06 -15.99 -22.80
CA GLU A 104 -10.36 -15.12 -23.73
C GLU A 104 -10.42 -13.63 -23.33
N GLU A 105 -11.39 -13.24 -22.48
CA GLU A 105 -11.56 -11.88 -22.03
C GLU A 105 -10.84 -11.57 -20.72
N ALA A 106 -10.13 -12.54 -20.15
CA ALA A 106 -9.45 -12.39 -18.87
C ALA A 106 -8.52 -11.17 -18.81
N GLY A 107 -7.80 -10.91 -19.90
CA GLY A 107 -6.90 -9.74 -19.98
C GLY A 107 -7.64 -8.41 -19.96
N ALA A 108 -8.76 -8.31 -20.66
CA ALA A 108 -9.58 -7.10 -20.67
C ALA A 108 -10.23 -6.84 -19.31
N THR A 109 -10.71 -7.89 -18.65
CA THR A 109 -11.27 -7.80 -17.30
C THR A 109 -10.21 -7.36 -16.29
N LEU A 110 -9.00 -7.91 -16.39
CA LEU A 110 -7.87 -7.50 -15.53
C LEU A 110 -7.55 -6.02 -15.74
N GLU A 111 -7.48 -5.57 -16.97
CA GLU A 111 -7.17 -4.18 -17.27
C GLU A 111 -8.23 -3.24 -16.67
N GLU A 112 -9.49 -3.59 -16.77
CA GLU A 112 -10.59 -2.82 -16.18
C GLU A 112 -10.49 -2.80 -14.64
N ASP A 113 -10.25 -3.96 -14.02
CA ASP A 113 -10.10 -4.06 -12.57
C ASP A 113 -8.94 -3.22 -12.07
N LEU A 114 -7.81 -3.23 -12.79
CA LEU A 114 -6.63 -2.43 -12.41
C LEU A 114 -6.89 -0.93 -12.51
N LYS A 115 -7.71 -0.49 -13.46
CA LYS A 115 -8.10 0.92 -13.57
C LYS A 115 -8.92 1.41 -12.38
N ASN A 116 -9.64 0.50 -11.72
CA ASN A 116 -10.46 0.82 -10.56
C ASN A 116 -9.70 0.85 -9.24
N ILE A 117 -8.44 0.45 -9.24
CA ILE A 117 -7.59 0.54 -8.05
C ILE A 117 -7.13 1.99 -7.89
N PRO A 118 -7.36 2.62 -6.71
CA PRO A 118 -6.88 3.98 -6.48
C PRO A 118 -5.38 4.10 -6.69
N SER A 119 -4.96 5.01 -7.53
CA SER A 119 -3.54 5.27 -7.78
C SER A 119 -2.89 6.06 -6.66
N SER A 120 -3.68 6.74 -5.85
CA SER A 120 -3.22 7.60 -4.77
C SER A 120 -3.35 6.86 -3.42
N TYR A 121 -2.21 6.51 -2.85
CA TYR A 121 -2.10 6.00 -1.48
C TYR A 121 -1.44 7.01 -0.56
N VAL A 122 -1.26 8.23 -1.02
CA VAL A 122 -0.67 9.33 -0.25
C VAL A 122 -1.75 10.29 0.19
N SER A 123 -1.55 10.93 1.34
CA SER A 123 -2.45 11.99 1.80
C SER A 123 -2.39 13.21 0.89
N ALA A 124 -3.40 14.06 0.96
CA ALA A 124 -3.41 15.32 0.21
C ALA A 124 -2.21 16.20 0.58
N GLU A 125 -1.80 16.19 1.85
CA GLU A 125 -0.64 16.94 2.32
C GLU A 125 0.66 16.41 1.73
N MET A 126 0.86 15.10 1.71
CA MET A 126 2.06 14.50 1.11
C MET A 126 2.10 14.76 -0.39
N LYS A 127 0.96 14.68 -1.05
CA LYS A 127 0.86 15.01 -2.47
C LYS A 127 1.23 16.48 -2.72
N ALA A 128 0.73 17.39 -1.89
CA ALA A 128 1.05 18.80 -1.99
C ALA A 128 2.56 19.07 -1.78
N ILE A 129 3.18 18.35 -0.84
CA ILE A 129 4.63 18.42 -0.62
C ILE A 129 5.39 17.97 -1.87
N TRP A 130 5.01 16.85 -2.47
CA TRP A 130 5.67 16.36 -3.68
C TRP A 130 5.49 17.28 -4.87
N GLU A 131 4.29 17.84 -5.04
CA GLU A 131 4.02 18.82 -6.11
C GLU A 131 4.84 20.10 -5.92
N ALA A 132 4.96 20.55 -4.68
CA ALA A 132 5.80 21.71 -4.34
C ALA A 132 7.29 21.41 -4.61
N ASP A 133 7.78 20.21 -4.32
CA ASP A 133 9.15 19.79 -4.62
C ASP A 133 9.43 19.84 -6.12
N ALA A 134 8.48 19.40 -6.92
CA ALA A 134 8.59 19.47 -8.37
C ALA A 134 8.74 20.91 -8.90
N THR A 135 8.29 21.90 -8.13
CA THR A 135 8.44 23.34 -8.46
C THR A 135 9.68 23.98 -7.84
N GLY A 136 10.49 23.21 -7.10
CA GLY A 136 11.71 23.70 -6.47
C GLY A 136 11.50 24.46 -5.18
N ALA A 137 10.30 24.45 -4.60
CA ALA A 137 10.04 25.08 -3.32
C ALA A 137 10.58 24.22 -2.15
N PRO A 138 11.05 24.78 -1.03
CA PRO A 138 11.51 24.01 0.11
C PRO A 138 10.33 23.31 0.79
N GLN A 139 10.43 21.98 0.95
CA GLN A 139 9.25 21.20 1.17
C GLN A 139 9.24 20.37 2.41
N ILE A 140 10.33 19.72 2.72
CA ILE A 140 10.40 18.74 3.79
C ILE A 140 10.98 19.42 5.01
N PRO A 141 10.24 19.47 6.12
CA PRO A 141 10.81 19.99 7.36
C PRO A 141 12.09 19.23 7.73
N PRO A 142 13.14 19.91 8.23
CA PRO A 142 14.40 19.26 8.58
C PRO A 142 14.24 18.05 9.52
N MET A 143 13.17 18.02 10.29
CA MET A 143 12.86 16.92 11.22
C MET A 143 12.59 15.56 10.57
N LEU A 144 12.36 15.53 9.26
CA LEU A 144 12.10 14.28 8.55
C LEU A 144 13.38 13.54 8.14
N TYR A 145 14.54 14.13 8.40
CA TYR A 145 15.83 13.52 8.09
C TYR A 145 16.55 12.93 9.31
N TYR A 146 15.89 12.87 10.45
CA TYR A 146 16.49 12.36 11.70
C TYR A 146 15.83 11.08 12.18
#